data_6c028ebe6e7eb16d87548b608f078ce2
#
_entry.id   6c028ebe6e7eb16d87548b608f078ce2
#
_cell.length_a   1.000
_cell.length_b   1.000
_cell.length_c   1.000
_cell.angle_alpha   90.00
_cell.angle_beta   90.00
_cell.angle_gamma   90.00
#
_symmetry.space_group_name_H-M   'P 1'
#
loop_
_entity.id
_entity.type
_entity.pdbx_description
1 polymer ?
#
loop_
_entity_poly.entity_id
_entity_poly.type
_entity_poly.pdbx_seq_one_letter_code
_entity_poly.pdbx_strand_id
1 'polypeptide(L)'
;GKRQLGELQPSELVVAIMISDLATVPMQSKNIPLLDGIVPIFTLVTLELIVSICVLKSEKLRRLITGHPTQIIANGKFIPIALSSLRICVDDILEQLRLAGYSDINQIDSALIETNGQLSVIPKESDRPLTCRDVKLYPKQTHVPHTVISDGKLRPKNLRGAGIDEKWLCDKLKKYNVTDYSKVFYMSVSNEKEIFLQIKE
;
A
#
# COMPACT_ATOMS: atom_id res chain seq x y z
N GLY A 1 -5.51 -5.03 9.38
CA GLY A 1 -4.61 -5.39 8.30
C GLY A 1 -3.83 -4.19 7.79
N LYS A 2 -2.77 -4.43 7.04
CA LYS A 2 -1.95 -3.35 6.45
C LYS A 2 -2.45 -2.93 5.06
N ARG A 3 -3.44 -3.62 4.49
CA ARG A 3 -4.05 -3.29 3.21
C ARG A 3 -5.10 -2.20 3.40
N GLN A 4 -5.19 -1.27 2.46
CA GLN A 4 -6.23 -0.25 2.43
C GLN A 4 -7.54 -0.87 1.92
N LEU A 5 -8.69 -0.30 2.30
CA LEU A 5 -10.00 -0.79 1.85
C LEU A 5 -10.14 -0.83 0.32
N GLY A 6 -9.44 0.05 -0.40
CA GLY A 6 -9.41 0.07 -1.87
C GLY A 6 -8.56 -1.03 -2.52
N GLU A 7 -7.80 -1.80 -1.72
CA GLU A 7 -6.96 -2.91 -2.20
C GLU A 7 -7.51 -4.29 -1.82
N LEU A 8 -8.76 -4.35 -1.32
CA LEU A 8 -9.42 -5.62 -1.03
C LEU A 8 -9.64 -6.39 -2.34
N GLN A 9 -9.33 -7.67 -2.30
CA GLN A 9 -9.70 -8.57 -3.39
C GLN A 9 -11.24 -8.71 -3.43
N PRO A 10 -11.85 -8.90 -4.60
CA PRO A 10 -13.31 -9.08 -4.71
C PRO A 10 -13.85 -10.18 -3.80
N SER A 11 -13.11 -11.27 -3.60
CA SER A 11 -13.46 -12.36 -2.68
C SER A 11 -13.48 -11.91 -1.21
N GLU A 12 -12.50 -11.12 -0.76
CA GLU A 12 -12.43 -10.58 0.60
C GLU A 12 -13.62 -9.66 0.88
N LEU A 13 -14.03 -8.85 -0.12
CA LEU A 13 -15.18 -7.97 -0.02
C LEU A 13 -16.48 -8.78 0.15
N VAL A 14 -16.67 -9.83 -0.66
CA VAL A 14 -17.86 -10.71 -0.58
C VAL A 14 -17.94 -11.36 0.80
N VAL A 15 -16.84 -11.91 1.30
CA VAL A 15 -16.79 -12.52 2.64
C VAL A 15 -17.12 -11.49 3.72
N ALA A 16 -16.60 -10.25 3.62
CA ALA A 16 -16.92 -9.20 4.58
C ALA A 16 -18.43 -8.84 4.59
N ILE A 17 -19.06 -8.79 3.42
CA ILE A 17 -20.52 -8.55 3.29
C ILE A 17 -21.29 -9.73 3.92
N MET A 18 -20.92 -10.98 3.61
CA MET A 18 -21.56 -12.17 4.17
C MET A 18 -21.47 -12.20 5.70
N ILE A 19 -20.31 -11.85 6.28
CA ILE A 19 -20.14 -11.75 7.71
C ILE A 19 -21.06 -10.68 8.30
N SER A 20 -21.19 -9.53 7.64
CA SER A 20 -22.08 -8.45 8.06
C SER A 20 -23.54 -8.91 8.08
N ASP A 21 -24.00 -9.58 7.03
CA ASP A 21 -25.36 -10.11 6.94
C ASP A 21 -25.64 -11.14 8.03
N LEU A 22 -24.73 -12.09 8.25
CA LEU A 22 -24.87 -13.10 9.29
C LEU A 22 -24.90 -12.50 10.71
N ALA A 23 -24.16 -11.41 10.95
CA ALA A 23 -24.17 -10.73 12.23
C ALA A 23 -25.51 -10.03 12.52
N THR A 24 -26.24 -9.60 11.49
CA THR A 24 -27.53 -8.90 11.65
C THR A 24 -28.69 -9.85 11.99
N VAL A 25 -28.62 -11.12 11.57
CA VAL A 25 -29.70 -12.10 11.77
C VAL A 25 -30.09 -12.27 13.24
N PRO A 26 -29.18 -12.57 14.21
CA PRO A 26 -29.54 -12.70 15.60
C PRO A 26 -29.94 -11.35 16.27
N MET A 27 -29.54 -10.22 15.65
CA MET A 27 -29.90 -8.90 16.17
C MET A 27 -31.35 -8.50 15.83
N GLN A 28 -31.85 -8.99 14.68
CA GLN A 28 -33.22 -8.67 14.20
C GLN A 28 -34.31 -9.54 14.83
N SER A 29 -33.97 -10.70 15.36
CA SER A 29 -34.97 -11.67 15.89
C SER A 29 -34.61 -12.12 17.29
N LYS A 30 -35.50 -11.83 18.24
CA LYS A 30 -35.35 -12.26 19.65
C LYS A 30 -35.39 -13.79 19.86
N ASN A 31 -35.88 -14.53 18.87
CA ASN A 31 -36.06 -15.98 18.97
C ASN A 31 -34.87 -16.77 18.41
N ILE A 32 -33.88 -16.09 17.84
CA ILE A 32 -32.67 -16.73 17.26
C ILE A 32 -31.54 -16.65 18.29
N PRO A 33 -30.99 -17.78 18.74
CA PRO A 33 -29.85 -17.78 19.64
C PRO A 33 -28.66 -17.08 19.03
N LEU A 34 -27.88 -16.34 19.82
CA LEU A 34 -26.64 -15.67 19.39
C LEU A 34 -25.64 -16.63 18.72
N LEU A 35 -25.65 -17.90 19.16
CA LEU A 35 -24.75 -18.93 18.59
C LEU A 35 -25.05 -19.23 17.12
N ASP A 36 -26.28 -19.10 16.66
CA ASP A 36 -26.65 -19.34 15.27
C ASP A 36 -26.07 -18.28 14.31
N GLY A 37 -25.70 -17.10 14.82
CA GLY A 37 -24.94 -16.10 14.08
C GLY A 37 -23.42 -16.27 14.24
N ILE A 38 -22.96 -16.59 15.45
CA ILE A 38 -21.53 -16.68 15.76
C ILE A 38 -20.88 -17.86 15.05
N VAL A 39 -21.50 -19.04 15.05
CA VAL A 39 -20.91 -20.26 14.43
C VAL A 39 -20.66 -20.09 12.94
N PRO A 40 -21.61 -19.62 12.11
CA PRO A 40 -21.35 -19.37 10.70
C PRO A 40 -20.25 -18.32 10.45
N ILE A 41 -20.19 -17.26 11.26
CA ILE A 41 -19.13 -16.23 11.14
C ILE A 41 -17.76 -16.86 11.39
N PHE A 42 -17.59 -17.63 12.47
CA PHE A 42 -16.33 -18.33 12.75
C PHE A 42 -15.96 -19.31 11.64
N THR A 43 -16.95 -20.01 11.09
CA THR A 43 -16.72 -20.92 9.96
C THR A 43 -16.21 -20.18 8.74
N LEU A 44 -16.82 -19.06 8.36
CA LEU A 44 -16.38 -18.23 7.23
C LEU A 44 -14.97 -17.67 7.44
N VAL A 45 -14.68 -17.11 8.62
CA VAL A 45 -13.35 -16.57 8.95
C VAL A 45 -12.30 -17.69 8.90
N THR A 46 -12.61 -18.87 9.43
CA THR A 46 -11.69 -20.01 9.40
C THR A 46 -11.43 -20.48 7.98
N LEU A 47 -12.48 -20.56 7.15
CA LEU A 47 -12.37 -20.94 5.74
C LEU A 47 -11.52 -19.93 4.98
N GLU A 48 -11.74 -18.63 5.19
CA GLU A 48 -10.95 -17.54 4.59
C GLU A 48 -9.46 -17.64 4.94
N LEU A 49 -9.15 -17.91 6.20
CA LEU A 49 -7.77 -18.14 6.65
C LEU A 49 -7.13 -19.36 5.97
N ILE A 50 -7.87 -20.47 5.84
CA ILE A 50 -7.39 -21.67 5.16
C ILE A 50 -7.12 -21.36 3.69
N VAL A 51 -8.05 -20.72 2.98
CA VAL A 51 -7.90 -20.33 1.57
C VAL A 51 -6.69 -19.39 1.42
N SER A 52 -6.54 -18.39 2.27
CA SER A 52 -5.41 -17.45 2.26
C SER A 52 -4.07 -18.20 2.41
N ILE A 53 -3.97 -19.16 3.33
CA ILE A 53 -2.76 -19.97 3.51
C ILE A 53 -2.50 -20.86 2.29
N CYS A 54 -3.54 -21.46 1.70
CA CYS A 54 -3.42 -22.28 0.50
C CYS A 54 -2.95 -21.47 -0.70
N VAL A 55 -3.48 -20.25 -0.89
CA VAL A 55 -3.05 -19.31 -1.94
C VAL A 55 -1.59 -18.89 -1.78
N LEU A 56 -1.13 -18.69 -0.54
CA LEU A 56 0.29 -18.41 -0.26
C LEU A 56 1.21 -19.56 -0.64
N LYS A 57 0.78 -20.81 -0.41
CA LYS A 57 1.61 -22.01 -0.63
C LYS A 57 1.55 -22.55 -2.06
N SER A 58 0.48 -22.28 -2.81
CA SER A 58 0.25 -22.85 -4.14
C SER A 58 0.11 -21.77 -5.20
N GLU A 59 1.08 -21.73 -6.13
CA GLU A 59 1.03 -20.82 -7.28
C GLU A 59 -0.16 -21.11 -8.20
N LYS A 60 -0.50 -22.38 -8.39
CA LYS A 60 -1.66 -22.78 -9.20
C LYS A 60 -2.96 -22.27 -8.62
N LEU A 61 -3.13 -22.39 -7.30
CA LEU A 61 -4.31 -21.92 -6.60
C LEU A 61 -4.40 -20.39 -6.62
N ARG A 62 -3.26 -19.71 -6.46
CA ARG A 62 -3.17 -18.26 -6.58
C ARG A 62 -3.61 -17.78 -7.95
N ARG A 63 -3.11 -18.38 -9.04
CA ARG A 63 -3.51 -18.04 -10.40
C ARG A 63 -5.01 -18.25 -10.65
N LEU A 64 -5.58 -19.30 -10.04
CA LEU A 64 -7.00 -19.62 -10.19
C LEU A 64 -7.89 -18.60 -9.45
N ILE A 65 -7.52 -18.21 -8.24
CA ILE A 65 -8.35 -17.35 -7.37
C ILE A 65 -8.08 -15.85 -7.63
N THR A 66 -6.81 -15.47 -7.69
CA THR A 66 -6.40 -14.06 -7.81
C THR A 66 -6.21 -13.65 -9.28
N GLY A 67 -6.06 -14.61 -10.20
CA GLY A 67 -5.72 -14.36 -11.59
C GLY A 67 -4.22 -14.07 -11.78
N HIS A 68 -3.90 -13.48 -12.93
CA HIS A 68 -2.55 -13.02 -13.28
C HIS A 68 -2.63 -11.73 -14.09
N PRO A 69 -1.61 -10.88 -14.03
CA PRO A 69 -1.55 -9.70 -14.88
C PRO A 69 -1.61 -10.09 -16.35
N THR A 70 -2.39 -9.36 -17.13
CA THR A 70 -2.58 -9.62 -18.56
C THR A 70 -2.00 -8.49 -19.38
N GLN A 71 -1.01 -8.80 -20.22
CA GLN A 71 -0.42 -7.81 -21.12
C GLN A 71 -1.38 -7.47 -22.24
N ILE A 72 -1.68 -6.16 -22.40
CA ILE A 72 -2.62 -5.62 -23.39
C ILE A 72 -1.92 -4.78 -24.46
N ILE A 73 -0.73 -4.27 -24.16
CA ILE A 73 0.16 -3.59 -25.11
C ILE A 73 1.53 -4.24 -25.05
N ALA A 74 2.10 -4.58 -26.19
CA ALA A 74 3.45 -5.10 -26.34
C ALA A 74 4.14 -4.44 -27.52
N ASN A 75 5.38 -3.98 -27.34
CA ASN A 75 6.17 -3.30 -28.34
C ASN A 75 5.40 -2.13 -29.02
N GLY A 76 4.65 -1.37 -28.22
CA GLY A 76 3.87 -0.23 -28.68
C GLY A 76 2.59 -0.59 -29.48
N LYS A 77 2.14 -1.85 -29.45
CA LYS A 77 0.95 -2.30 -30.18
C LYS A 77 -0.04 -2.96 -29.24
N PHE A 78 -1.33 -2.69 -29.46
CA PHE A 78 -2.39 -3.41 -28.75
C PHE A 78 -2.37 -4.91 -29.09
N ILE A 79 -2.74 -5.73 -28.11
CA ILE A 79 -2.97 -7.17 -28.25
C ILE A 79 -4.49 -7.42 -28.30
N PRO A 80 -5.13 -7.54 -29.49
CA PRO A 80 -6.59 -7.60 -29.60
C PRO A 80 -7.19 -8.81 -28.87
N ILE A 81 -6.51 -9.94 -28.86
CA ILE A 81 -6.96 -11.18 -28.17
C ILE A 81 -7.04 -10.94 -26.65
N ALA A 82 -6.05 -10.22 -26.07
CA ALA A 82 -6.05 -9.89 -24.65
C ALA A 82 -7.19 -8.94 -24.29
N LEU A 83 -7.41 -7.88 -25.09
CA LEU A 83 -8.51 -6.94 -24.90
C LEU A 83 -9.88 -7.65 -24.95
N SER A 84 -10.07 -8.50 -25.94
CA SER A 84 -11.31 -9.29 -26.09
C SER A 84 -11.54 -10.23 -24.91
N SER A 85 -10.49 -10.89 -24.41
CA SER A 85 -10.60 -11.79 -23.25
C SER A 85 -10.97 -11.08 -21.97
N LEU A 86 -10.50 -9.85 -21.80
CA LEU A 86 -10.82 -8.99 -20.67
C LEU A 86 -12.11 -8.20 -20.83
N ARG A 87 -12.72 -8.22 -22.04
CA ARG A 87 -13.92 -7.43 -22.41
C ARG A 87 -13.71 -5.94 -22.21
N ILE A 88 -12.52 -5.45 -22.53
CA ILE A 88 -12.13 -4.04 -22.43
C ILE A 88 -12.00 -3.47 -23.84
N CYS A 89 -12.54 -2.27 -24.07
CA CYS A 89 -12.37 -1.59 -25.36
C CYS A 89 -11.08 -0.75 -25.38
N VAL A 90 -10.68 -0.34 -26.59
CA VAL A 90 -9.48 0.49 -26.77
C VAL A 90 -9.65 1.85 -26.09
N ASP A 91 -10.87 2.41 -26.12
CA ASP A 91 -11.15 3.72 -25.52
C ASP A 91 -10.97 3.71 -24.00
N ASP A 92 -11.35 2.61 -23.33
CA ASP A 92 -11.13 2.41 -21.88
C ASP A 92 -9.63 2.44 -21.55
N ILE A 93 -8.82 1.80 -22.39
CA ILE A 93 -7.36 1.79 -22.19
C ILE A 93 -6.75 3.17 -22.45
N LEU A 94 -7.21 3.86 -23.49
CA LEU A 94 -6.74 5.22 -23.78
C LEU A 94 -7.08 6.19 -22.64
N GLU A 95 -8.24 6.02 -21.99
CA GLU A 95 -8.62 6.77 -20.80
C GLU A 95 -7.67 6.48 -19.64
N GLN A 96 -7.41 5.21 -19.34
CA GLN A 96 -6.51 4.81 -18.26
C GLN A 96 -5.06 5.27 -18.53
N LEU A 97 -4.59 5.25 -19.78
CA LEU A 97 -3.28 5.80 -20.15
C LEU A 97 -3.20 7.29 -19.84
N ARG A 98 -4.25 8.07 -20.19
CA ARG A 98 -4.29 9.50 -19.84
C ARG A 98 -4.27 9.74 -18.33
N LEU A 99 -5.01 8.94 -17.54
CA LEU A 99 -4.98 9.01 -16.08
C LEU A 99 -3.61 8.65 -15.51
N ALA A 100 -2.87 7.76 -16.18
CA ALA A 100 -1.48 7.42 -15.83
C ALA A 100 -0.46 8.47 -16.31
N GLY A 101 -0.90 9.54 -17.00
CA GLY A 101 -0.05 10.65 -17.46
C GLY A 101 0.51 10.48 -18.88
N TYR A 102 0.01 9.52 -19.66
CA TYR A 102 0.43 9.27 -21.03
C TYR A 102 -0.69 9.64 -22.01
N SER A 103 -0.47 10.64 -22.85
CA SER A 103 -1.45 11.11 -23.83
C SER A 103 -1.36 10.42 -25.18
N ASP A 104 -0.21 9.79 -25.50
CA ASP A 104 0.05 9.14 -26.78
C ASP A 104 0.50 7.69 -26.56
N ILE A 105 -0.16 6.76 -27.27
CA ILE A 105 0.22 5.34 -27.28
C ILE A 105 1.66 5.13 -27.81
N ASN A 106 2.14 6.02 -28.65
CA ASN A 106 3.50 5.96 -29.19
C ASN A 106 4.58 6.10 -28.09
N GLN A 107 4.25 6.62 -26.93
CA GLN A 107 5.14 6.73 -25.78
C GLN A 107 5.28 5.40 -25.02
N ILE A 108 4.39 4.44 -25.28
CA ILE A 108 4.28 3.20 -24.49
C ILE A 108 5.02 2.07 -25.20
N ASP A 109 5.84 1.35 -24.45
CA ASP A 109 6.39 0.07 -24.87
C ASP A 109 5.45 -1.08 -24.53
N SER A 110 5.07 -1.17 -23.30
CA SER A 110 4.23 -2.24 -22.78
C SER A 110 3.22 -1.73 -21.75
N ALA A 111 2.03 -2.36 -21.71
CA ALA A 111 1.06 -2.11 -20.66
C ALA A 111 0.36 -3.41 -20.24
N LEU A 112 0.10 -3.54 -18.93
CA LEU A 112 -0.54 -4.70 -18.33
C LEU A 112 -1.74 -4.26 -17.49
N ILE A 113 -2.83 -5.04 -17.55
CA ILE A 113 -3.89 -4.97 -16.56
C ILE A 113 -3.52 -5.89 -15.41
N GLU A 114 -3.37 -5.31 -14.23
CA GLU A 114 -3.07 -6.02 -12.99
C GLU A 114 -4.28 -6.79 -12.47
N THR A 115 -4.08 -7.68 -11.51
CA THR A 115 -5.15 -8.49 -10.91
C THR A 115 -6.20 -7.66 -10.16
N ASN A 116 -5.88 -6.44 -9.77
CA ASN A 116 -6.81 -5.49 -9.16
C ASN A 116 -7.53 -4.58 -10.18
N GLY A 117 -7.29 -4.80 -11.49
CA GLY A 117 -7.88 -4.02 -12.58
C GLY A 117 -7.17 -2.70 -12.91
N GLN A 118 -6.08 -2.38 -12.21
CA GLN A 118 -5.29 -1.18 -12.51
C GLN A 118 -4.39 -1.40 -13.73
N LEU A 119 -4.12 -0.32 -14.46
CA LEU A 119 -3.20 -0.33 -15.58
C LEU A 119 -1.77 -0.04 -15.12
N SER A 120 -0.85 -0.97 -15.34
CA SER A 120 0.58 -0.77 -15.22
C SER A 120 1.17 -0.42 -16.58
N VAL A 121 1.84 0.73 -16.67
CA VAL A 121 2.38 1.26 -17.93
C VAL A 121 3.89 1.30 -17.87
N ILE A 122 4.53 0.76 -18.90
CA ILE A 122 5.97 0.81 -19.12
C ILE A 122 6.21 1.67 -20.38
N PRO A 123 6.70 2.90 -20.21
CA PRO A 123 7.01 3.76 -21.34
C PRO A 123 8.25 3.27 -22.11
N LYS A 124 8.41 3.74 -23.33
CA LYS A 124 9.64 3.57 -24.10
C LYS A 124 10.80 4.27 -23.39
N GLU A 125 12.00 3.77 -23.59
CA GLU A 125 13.21 4.38 -23.00
C GLU A 125 13.39 5.86 -23.38
N SER A 126 12.93 6.27 -24.58
CA SER A 126 12.94 7.67 -25.04
C SER A 126 11.97 8.58 -24.29
N ASP A 127 10.90 7.99 -23.72
CA ASP A 127 9.76 8.73 -23.15
C ASP A 127 9.64 8.57 -21.64
N ARG A 128 10.52 7.80 -21.01
CA ARG A 128 10.55 7.65 -19.54
C ARG A 128 11.12 8.90 -18.86
N PRO A 129 10.74 9.19 -17.64
CA PRO A 129 11.37 10.25 -16.85
C PRO A 129 12.88 10.02 -16.70
N LEU A 130 13.65 11.11 -16.85
CA LEU A 130 15.08 11.07 -16.61
C LEU A 130 15.39 10.74 -15.15
N THR A 131 16.33 9.82 -14.95
CA THR A 131 16.83 9.46 -13.62
C THR A 131 18.15 10.18 -13.34
N CYS A 132 18.51 10.27 -12.05
CA CYS A 132 19.82 10.79 -11.65
C CYS A 132 20.99 10.03 -12.34
N ARG A 133 20.80 8.74 -12.63
CA ARG A 133 21.79 7.92 -13.33
C ARG A 133 22.00 8.39 -14.77
N ASP A 134 20.93 8.75 -15.48
CA ASP A 134 21.01 9.17 -16.88
C ASP A 134 21.80 10.48 -17.04
N VAL A 135 21.65 11.37 -16.07
CA VAL A 135 22.40 12.65 -16.02
C VAL A 135 23.71 12.55 -15.24
N LYS A 136 24.14 11.33 -14.86
CA LYS A 136 25.37 11.06 -14.09
C LYS A 136 25.44 11.84 -12.76
N LEU A 137 24.30 12.16 -12.18
CA LEU A 137 24.19 12.78 -10.88
C LEU A 137 24.06 11.69 -9.81
N TYR A 138 24.92 11.71 -8.81
CA TYR A 138 24.94 10.75 -7.71
C TYR A 138 24.62 11.47 -6.40
N PRO A 139 23.33 11.78 -6.14
CA PRO A 139 22.93 12.41 -4.88
C PRO A 139 23.22 11.47 -3.71
N LYS A 140 23.53 12.05 -2.58
CA LYS A 140 23.64 11.27 -1.34
C LYS A 140 22.31 10.58 -1.05
N GLN A 141 22.38 9.33 -0.63
CA GLN A 141 21.18 8.57 -0.29
C GLN A 141 20.56 9.14 0.99
N THR A 142 19.36 9.66 0.88
CA THR A 142 18.57 10.09 2.03
C THR A 142 17.81 8.90 2.60
N HIS A 143 17.89 8.73 3.92
CA HIS A 143 17.13 7.71 4.65
C HIS A 143 15.91 8.35 5.30
N VAL A 144 14.90 7.53 5.57
CA VAL A 144 13.72 7.99 6.31
C VAL A 144 14.14 8.42 7.71
N PRO A 145 13.84 9.65 8.14
CA PRO A 145 14.20 10.11 9.48
C PRO A 145 13.54 9.29 10.58
N HIS A 146 14.27 9.05 11.65
CA HIS A 146 13.75 8.34 12.81
C HIS A 146 12.95 9.27 13.70
N THR A 147 11.66 9.00 13.92
CA THR A 147 10.83 9.73 14.88
C THR A 147 11.28 9.39 16.29
N VAL A 148 11.91 10.34 16.98
CA VAL A 148 12.47 10.14 18.32
C VAL A 148 11.54 10.61 19.44
N ILE A 149 10.72 11.65 19.17
CA ILE A 149 9.66 12.10 20.08
C ILE A 149 8.37 12.26 19.29
N SER A 150 7.26 11.83 19.86
CA SER A 150 5.90 12.01 19.33
C SER A 150 4.96 12.25 20.49
N ASP A 151 4.18 13.35 20.44
CA ASP A 151 3.23 13.78 21.47
C ASP A 151 3.81 13.86 22.89
N GLY A 152 5.06 14.31 23.01
CA GLY A 152 5.76 14.41 24.28
C GLY A 152 6.32 13.07 24.80
N LYS A 153 6.24 12.01 24.02
CA LYS A 153 6.72 10.68 24.42
C LYS A 153 7.98 10.31 23.66
N LEU A 154 9.03 10.00 24.41
CA LEU A 154 10.29 9.50 23.86
C LEU A 154 10.10 8.09 23.27
N ARG A 155 10.77 7.80 22.15
CA ARG A 155 10.79 6.48 21.49
C ARG A 155 12.21 5.88 21.56
N PRO A 156 12.58 5.15 22.63
CA PRO A 156 13.95 4.69 22.85
C PRO A 156 14.49 3.74 21.77
N LYS A 157 13.61 2.97 21.13
CA LYS A 157 14.00 2.08 20.01
C LYS A 157 14.49 2.88 18.81
N ASN A 158 13.86 4.03 18.53
CA ASN A 158 14.19 4.86 17.40
C ASN A 158 15.46 5.68 17.64
N LEU A 159 15.78 6.05 18.90
CA LEU A 159 17.06 6.65 19.27
C LEU A 159 18.22 5.74 18.88
N ARG A 160 18.12 4.46 19.24
CA ARG A 160 19.14 3.47 18.87
C ARG A 160 19.23 3.29 17.34
N GLY A 161 18.09 3.31 16.63
CA GLY A 161 18.05 3.25 15.18
C GLY A 161 18.74 4.44 14.51
N ALA A 162 18.62 5.64 15.09
CA ALA A 162 19.28 6.86 14.63
C ALA A 162 20.75 6.98 15.07
N GLY A 163 21.28 6.01 15.84
CA GLY A 163 22.65 6.05 16.35
C GLY A 163 22.92 7.21 17.33
N ILE A 164 21.90 7.62 18.09
CA ILE A 164 21.99 8.71 19.07
C ILE A 164 21.56 8.21 20.46
N ASP A 165 22.10 8.83 21.47
CA ASP A 165 21.76 8.58 22.87
C ASP A 165 20.83 9.67 23.42
N GLU A 166 20.29 9.42 24.59
CA GLU A 166 19.42 10.35 25.28
C GLU A 166 20.14 11.63 25.70
N LYS A 167 21.43 11.54 26.02
CA LYS A 167 22.26 12.67 26.36
C LYS A 167 22.40 13.64 25.20
N TRP A 168 22.70 13.13 24.01
CA TRP A 168 22.75 13.92 22.77
C TRP A 168 21.41 14.60 22.50
N LEU A 169 20.30 13.87 22.69
CA LEU A 169 18.94 14.40 22.48
C LEU A 169 18.66 15.57 23.44
N CYS A 170 18.95 15.42 24.73
CA CYS A 170 18.79 16.46 25.74
C CYS A 170 19.62 17.70 25.40
N ASP A 171 20.88 17.52 24.99
CA ASP A 171 21.75 18.65 24.64
C ASP A 171 21.26 19.38 23.38
N LYS A 172 20.64 18.68 22.46
CA LYS A 172 20.01 19.29 21.29
C LYS A 172 18.74 20.05 21.65
N LEU A 173 17.85 19.46 22.47
CA LEU A 173 16.63 20.13 22.92
C LEU A 173 16.89 21.41 23.71
N LYS A 174 17.93 21.42 24.55
CA LYS A 174 18.37 22.62 25.27
C LYS A 174 18.71 23.78 24.33
N LYS A 175 19.29 23.52 23.16
CA LYS A 175 19.59 24.55 22.14
C LYS A 175 18.34 25.21 21.56
N TYR A 176 17.20 24.50 21.63
CA TYR A 176 15.89 25.01 21.21
C TYR A 176 15.05 25.50 22.40
N ASN A 177 15.68 25.73 23.58
CA ASN A 177 15.02 26.14 24.81
C ASN A 177 13.93 25.17 25.31
N VAL A 178 14.05 23.90 24.97
CA VAL A 178 13.13 22.85 25.41
C VAL A 178 13.82 21.99 26.46
N THR A 179 13.29 22.02 27.68
CA THR A 179 13.84 21.27 28.84
C THR A 179 13.02 20.01 29.14
N ASP A 180 11.81 19.90 28.60
CA ASP A 180 10.89 18.79 28.86
C ASP A 180 10.32 18.24 27.53
N TYR A 181 10.38 16.93 27.39
CA TYR A 181 9.84 16.22 26.22
C TYR A 181 8.33 16.42 26.04
N SER A 182 7.59 16.63 27.13
CA SER A 182 6.14 16.83 27.11
C SER A 182 5.71 18.01 26.24
N LYS A 183 6.60 19.01 26.08
CA LYS A 183 6.39 20.20 25.23
C LYS A 183 6.65 19.95 23.74
N VAL A 184 7.25 18.82 23.40
CA VAL A 184 7.54 18.48 21.99
C VAL A 184 6.35 17.75 21.38
N PHE A 185 5.79 18.30 20.32
CA PHE A 185 4.76 17.60 19.53
C PHE A 185 5.38 16.53 18.68
N TYR A 186 6.42 16.85 17.91
CA TYR A 186 7.09 15.91 17.03
C TYR A 186 8.58 16.24 16.90
N MET A 187 9.41 15.23 16.93
CA MET A 187 10.82 15.37 16.62
C MET A 187 11.32 14.15 15.84
N SER A 188 11.98 14.41 14.74
CA SER A 188 12.68 13.37 13.97
C SER A 188 14.15 13.73 13.76
N VAL A 189 14.95 12.70 13.57
CA VAL A 189 16.40 12.83 13.34
C VAL A 189 16.78 11.96 12.14
N SER A 190 17.46 12.56 11.15
CA SER A 190 18.02 11.85 10.02
C SER A 190 19.31 11.09 10.41
N ASN A 191 19.76 10.18 9.54
CA ASN A 191 21.07 9.51 9.73
C ASN A 191 22.25 10.50 9.70
N GLU A 192 22.08 11.66 9.05
CA GLU A 192 23.06 12.75 9.04
C GLU A 192 22.95 13.66 10.27
N LYS A 193 22.13 13.28 11.27
CA LYS A 193 21.83 14.03 12.50
C LYS A 193 21.16 15.39 12.27
N GLU A 194 20.50 15.56 11.12
CA GLU A 194 19.58 16.69 10.90
C GLU A 194 18.32 16.48 11.72
N ILE A 195 17.82 17.57 12.29
CA ILE A 195 16.72 17.55 13.24
C ILE A 195 15.54 18.34 12.63
N PHE A 196 14.38 17.73 12.65
CA PHE A 196 13.11 18.43 12.55
C PHE A 196 12.45 18.42 13.93
N LEU A 197 12.10 19.58 14.43
CA LEU A 197 11.49 19.79 15.75
C LEU A 197 10.24 20.66 15.62
N GLN A 198 9.14 20.16 16.18
CA GLN A 198 7.90 20.93 16.36
C GLN A 198 7.50 20.88 17.83
N ILE A 199 7.27 22.04 18.41
CA ILE A 199 6.84 22.22 19.81
C ILE A 199 5.31 22.28 19.83
N LYS A 200 4.70 21.86 20.94
CA LYS A 200 3.26 22.05 21.18
C LYS A 200 3.00 23.52 21.42
N GLU A 201 1.94 24.05 20.85
CA GLU A 201 1.39 25.36 21.14
C GLU A 201 0.77 25.41 22.54
#